data_f8cd26c5c3e65bb93829da7dd21e2e4f
#
_entry.id   f8cd26c5c3e65bb93829da7dd21e2e4f
#
_cell.length_a   1.000
_cell.length_b   1.000
_cell.length_c   1.000
_cell.angle_alpha   90.00
_cell.angle_beta   90.00
_cell.angle_gamma   90.00
#
_symmetry.space_group_name_H-M   'P 1'
#
loop_
_entity.id
_entity.type
_entity.pdbx_description
1 polymer ?
#
loop_
_entity_poly.entity_id
_entity_poly.type
_entity_poly.pdbx_seq_one_letter_code
_entity_poly.pdbx_strand_id
1 'polypeptide(L)'
;MKKSTYLTSPTIIQFVNWLATNLDNGTLSHSHTNRKSGGIWSCGSLYDAYGQYHWPHPSLPRLSRPKGADFAHNAATLSALRSDLQKALCPTPNDSAACIAAIDVMTWGGVRAGNVRWLNANAKGLAELLINIRDALNANDTSDHRLTNPNPRFNAGMTKVYSLICESLVIYDSRVAAALGWIVVKYCQAVGLHQVPEELRFPWAPAKSTPGASNPKQRNPSAGALTFPTLRSGAHHAQWNLKASWLLEAVLSSPKAQSSEFVTSIPQGERLRALEAALFMIGYDLISCPAAGNGPASPAPTSADPVAPQGEASLEGTSGYDCYTLGKGRPFQYQILPEGIDIGKEKIIPVQDINATLTWLWHHFCDAPFPLANSATDVPSGEAPTGMGTAYFQVTGKPAPYTSRLTAVLEELDIIIPCSSALARGLHWTLNAQLLGLKDASSEVDISPILDEFLRLEDED
;
A
#
# COMPACT_ATOMS: atom_id res chain seq x y z
N MET A 1 11.34 9.73 15.90
CA MET A 1 10.61 10.99 16.22
C MET A 1 9.43 10.63 17.11
N LYS A 2 9.29 11.31 18.26
CA LYS A 2 8.18 11.08 19.21
C LYS A 2 6.90 11.82 18.78
N LYS A 3 5.72 11.29 19.14
CA LYS A 3 4.40 11.90 18.90
C LYS A 3 4.35 13.35 19.38
N SER A 4 4.83 13.61 20.61
CA SER A 4 4.84 14.97 21.17
C SER A 4 5.65 15.95 20.31
N THR A 5 6.84 15.55 19.85
CA THR A 5 7.68 16.38 18.97
C THR A 5 7.00 16.66 17.62
N TYR A 6 6.33 15.65 17.04
CA TYR A 6 5.62 15.82 15.78
C TYR A 6 4.44 16.79 15.91
N LEU A 7 3.62 16.61 16.94
CA LEU A 7 2.40 17.42 17.13
C LEU A 7 2.66 18.84 17.62
N THR A 8 3.87 19.15 18.11
CA THR A 8 4.27 20.52 18.52
C THR A 8 4.91 21.32 17.39
N SER A 9 5.13 20.71 16.20
CA SER A 9 5.58 21.44 15.01
C SER A 9 4.55 22.52 14.62
N PRO A 10 4.96 23.77 14.38
CA PRO A 10 4.06 24.84 13.95
C PRO A 10 3.27 24.48 12.68
N THR A 11 3.90 23.81 11.74
CA THR A 11 3.28 23.29 10.52
C THR A 11 2.12 22.34 10.82
N ILE A 12 2.36 21.39 11.73
CA ILE A 12 1.35 20.39 12.12
C ILE A 12 0.22 21.06 12.90
N ILE A 13 0.50 21.97 13.82
CA ILE A 13 -0.54 22.71 14.55
C ILE A 13 -1.45 23.49 13.59
N GLN A 14 -0.87 24.18 12.61
CA GLN A 14 -1.64 24.94 11.62
C GLN A 14 -2.51 24.01 10.77
N PHE A 15 -1.95 22.91 10.28
CA PHE A 15 -2.70 21.93 9.49
C PHE A 15 -3.83 21.29 10.30
N VAL A 16 -3.55 20.86 11.54
CA VAL A 16 -4.56 20.27 12.45
C VAL A 16 -5.72 21.23 12.67
N ASN A 17 -5.42 22.51 12.97
CA ASN A 17 -6.47 23.53 13.17
C ASN A 17 -7.28 23.77 11.88
N TRP A 18 -6.61 23.85 10.74
CA TRP A 18 -7.27 24.02 9.46
C TRP A 18 -8.19 22.85 9.13
N LEU A 19 -7.69 21.59 9.25
CA LEU A 19 -8.50 20.41 8.95
C LEU A 19 -9.66 20.27 9.93
N ALA A 20 -9.43 20.49 11.24
CA ALA A 20 -10.48 20.46 12.26
C ALA A 20 -11.62 21.46 12.00
N THR A 21 -11.32 22.62 11.40
CA THR A 21 -12.33 23.62 11.01
C THR A 21 -13.10 23.20 9.77
N ASN A 22 -12.55 22.31 8.94
CA ASN A 22 -13.10 21.98 7.62
C ASN A 22 -13.68 20.56 7.52
N LEU A 23 -13.94 19.88 8.65
CA LEU A 23 -14.44 18.50 8.67
C LEU A 23 -15.84 18.37 8.04
N ASP A 24 -16.73 19.35 8.29
CA ASP A 24 -18.16 19.26 7.96
C ASP A 24 -18.60 20.24 6.88
N ASN A 25 -17.70 21.07 6.36
CA ASN A 25 -18.05 22.06 5.33
C ASN A 25 -17.60 21.63 3.91
N GLY A 26 -18.01 22.44 2.91
CA GLY A 26 -17.78 22.15 1.50
C GLY A 26 -16.33 22.26 1.02
N THR A 27 -15.37 22.68 1.87
CA THR A 27 -13.94 22.80 1.50
C THR A 27 -13.35 21.46 1.02
N LEU A 28 -13.81 20.38 1.63
CA LEU A 28 -13.36 19.01 1.32
C LEU A 28 -14.44 18.20 0.58
N SER A 29 -15.34 18.89 -0.14
CA SER A 29 -16.26 18.22 -1.07
C SER A 29 -15.47 17.52 -2.18
N HIS A 30 -15.94 16.35 -2.57
CA HIS A 30 -15.31 15.53 -3.62
C HIS A 30 -16.35 14.74 -4.41
N SER A 31 -16.03 14.44 -5.67
CA SER A 31 -16.82 13.54 -6.49
C SER A 31 -15.92 12.74 -7.42
N HIS A 32 -16.28 11.48 -7.69
CA HIS A 32 -15.57 10.63 -8.64
C HIS A 32 -16.53 9.67 -9.35
N THR A 33 -16.09 9.14 -10.49
CA THR A 33 -16.82 8.04 -11.14
C THR A 33 -16.49 6.71 -10.45
N ASN A 34 -17.51 6.01 -9.98
CA ASN A 34 -17.34 4.62 -9.52
C ASN A 34 -17.11 3.74 -10.76
N ARG A 35 -15.89 3.22 -10.89
CA ARG A 35 -15.47 2.47 -12.09
C ARG A 35 -16.23 1.15 -12.29
N LYS A 36 -16.80 0.58 -11.23
CA LYS A 36 -17.56 -0.67 -11.31
C LYS A 36 -19.00 -0.44 -11.75
N SER A 37 -19.66 0.58 -11.23
CA SER A 37 -21.06 0.89 -11.54
C SER A 37 -21.25 1.92 -12.65
N GLY A 38 -20.20 2.67 -13.00
CA GLY A 38 -20.28 3.84 -13.90
C GLY A 38 -20.98 5.06 -13.30
N GLY A 39 -21.54 4.95 -12.07
CA GLY A 39 -22.24 6.03 -11.41
C GLY A 39 -21.28 7.05 -10.78
N ILE A 40 -21.77 8.28 -10.60
CA ILE A 40 -21.04 9.33 -9.89
C ILE A 40 -21.27 9.14 -8.39
N TRP A 41 -20.18 9.04 -7.61
CA TRP A 41 -20.19 9.19 -6.18
C TRP A 41 -19.77 10.63 -5.83
N SER A 42 -20.45 11.26 -4.87
CA SER A 42 -20.10 12.61 -4.43
C SER A 42 -20.38 12.80 -2.94
N CYS A 43 -19.59 13.66 -2.31
CA CYS A 43 -19.80 14.08 -0.93
C CYS A 43 -19.66 15.60 -0.81
N GLY A 44 -20.46 16.19 0.09
CA GLY A 44 -20.42 17.61 0.42
C GLY A 44 -19.38 17.95 1.49
N SER A 45 -18.94 16.98 2.28
CA SER A 45 -17.97 17.14 3.37
C SER A 45 -17.28 15.81 3.71
N LEU A 46 -16.32 15.80 4.65
CA LEU A 46 -15.77 14.55 5.17
C LEU A 46 -16.81 13.75 5.96
N TYR A 47 -17.69 14.44 6.71
CA TYR A 47 -18.74 13.75 7.45
C TYR A 47 -19.76 13.09 6.51
N ASP A 48 -20.12 13.76 5.42
CA ASP A 48 -20.96 13.17 4.37
C ASP A 48 -20.28 11.97 3.69
N ALA A 49 -18.99 12.06 3.42
CA ALA A 49 -18.20 10.91 2.90
C ALA A 49 -18.24 9.71 3.86
N TYR A 50 -18.14 9.95 5.17
CA TYR A 50 -18.30 8.92 6.18
C TYR A 50 -19.70 8.28 6.15
N GLY A 51 -20.76 9.10 6.07
CA GLY A 51 -22.14 8.63 5.98
C GLY A 51 -22.42 7.73 4.76
N GLN A 52 -21.61 7.87 3.73
CA GLN A 52 -21.67 7.06 2.51
C GLN A 52 -20.64 5.92 2.48
N TYR A 53 -20.06 5.57 3.63
CA TYR A 53 -19.06 4.49 3.69
C TYR A 53 -19.60 3.17 3.14
N HIS A 54 -18.88 2.60 2.21
CA HIS A 54 -19.22 1.34 1.59
C HIS A 54 -17.98 0.49 1.34
N TRP A 55 -17.86 -0.61 2.10
CA TRP A 55 -16.86 -1.64 1.91
C TRP A 55 -17.51 -3.01 2.04
N PRO A 56 -17.87 -3.67 0.93
CA PRO A 56 -18.42 -5.01 0.96
C PRO A 56 -17.35 -6.01 1.45
N HIS A 57 -17.71 -6.79 2.45
CA HIS A 57 -16.85 -7.85 2.96
C HIS A 57 -17.63 -9.18 3.01
N PRO A 58 -16.96 -10.34 2.84
CA PRO A 58 -17.59 -11.64 2.94
C PRO A 58 -18.03 -11.94 4.38
N SER A 59 -18.83 -12.99 4.56
CA SER A 59 -19.11 -13.51 5.88
C SER A 59 -17.86 -14.11 6.53
N LEU A 60 -17.77 -13.99 7.84
CA LEU A 60 -16.75 -14.64 8.69
C LEU A 60 -17.43 -15.64 9.63
N PRO A 61 -17.71 -16.87 9.16
CA PRO A 61 -18.52 -17.84 9.90
C PRO A 61 -17.93 -18.17 11.27
N ARG A 62 -16.60 -18.26 11.39
CA ARG A 62 -15.90 -18.53 12.66
C ARG A 62 -16.22 -17.49 13.74
N LEU A 63 -16.46 -16.25 13.37
CA LEU A 63 -16.81 -15.15 14.25
C LEU A 63 -18.33 -14.87 14.29
N SER A 64 -19.14 -15.70 13.65
CA SER A 64 -20.59 -15.51 13.49
C SER A 64 -20.93 -14.12 12.91
N ARG A 65 -20.13 -13.63 11.94
CA ARG A 65 -20.35 -12.37 11.27
C ARG A 65 -20.92 -12.59 9.88
N PRO A 66 -22.10 -12.02 9.57
CA PRO A 66 -22.64 -12.05 8.20
C PRO A 66 -21.81 -11.16 7.27
N LYS A 67 -22.02 -11.30 5.96
CA LYS A 67 -21.55 -10.33 4.98
C LYS A 67 -22.18 -8.96 5.25
N GLY A 68 -21.45 -7.89 4.94
CA GLY A 68 -21.93 -6.53 5.13
C GLY A 68 -21.18 -5.56 4.23
N ALA A 69 -21.62 -4.30 4.22
CA ALA A 69 -20.99 -3.29 3.37
C ALA A 69 -20.95 -1.89 3.99
N ASP A 70 -21.93 -1.50 4.79
CA ASP A 70 -21.99 -0.18 5.43
C ASP A 70 -21.05 -0.08 6.66
N PHE A 71 -20.97 1.11 7.23
CA PHE A 71 -20.10 1.35 8.38
C PHE A 71 -20.49 0.51 9.60
N ALA A 72 -21.77 0.37 9.91
CA ALA A 72 -22.23 -0.34 11.11
C ALA A 72 -21.88 -1.84 11.04
N HIS A 73 -22.11 -2.48 9.88
CA HIS A 73 -21.71 -3.88 9.66
C HIS A 73 -20.19 -4.06 9.75
N ASN A 74 -19.44 -3.15 9.14
CA ASN A 74 -17.97 -3.20 9.21
C ASN A 74 -17.45 -2.93 10.61
N ALA A 75 -18.00 -1.97 11.37
CA ALA A 75 -17.62 -1.68 12.74
C ALA A 75 -17.87 -2.89 13.65
N ALA A 76 -19.02 -3.55 13.52
CA ALA A 76 -19.35 -4.76 14.28
C ALA A 76 -18.40 -5.92 13.94
N THR A 77 -18.02 -6.08 12.67
CA THR A 77 -17.07 -7.11 12.22
C THR A 77 -15.65 -6.80 12.71
N LEU A 78 -15.19 -5.56 12.60
CA LEU A 78 -13.89 -5.14 13.12
C LEU A 78 -13.79 -5.28 14.64
N SER A 79 -14.86 -5.02 15.38
CA SER A 79 -14.93 -5.25 16.83
C SER A 79 -14.77 -6.73 17.19
N ALA A 80 -15.39 -7.63 16.43
CA ALA A 80 -15.24 -9.08 16.62
C ALA A 80 -13.80 -9.53 16.29
N LEU A 81 -13.24 -9.07 15.18
CA LEU A 81 -11.84 -9.34 14.78
C LEU A 81 -10.83 -8.82 15.81
N ARG A 82 -11.04 -7.61 16.33
CA ARG A 82 -10.23 -7.03 17.41
C ARG A 82 -10.27 -7.91 18.66
N SER A 83 -11.47 -8.30 19.11
CA SER A 83 -11.63 -9.15 20.29
C SER A 83 -10.94 -10.50 20.12
N ASP A 84 -11.02 -11.09 18.94
CA ASP A 84 -10.41 -12.37 18.64
C ASP A 84 -8.87 -12.28 18.63
N LEU A 85 -8.30 -11.28 17.97
CA LEU A 85 -6.87 -11.00 18.02
C LEU A 85 -6.38 -10.75 19.45
N GLN A 86 -7.10 -9.95 20.24
CA GLN A 86 -6.71 -9.66 21.62
C GLN A 86 -6.70 -10.93 22.48
N LYS A 87 -7.68 -11.82 22.32
CA LYS A 87 -7.70 -13.11 23.01
C LYS A 87 -6.54 -14.02 22.62
N ALA A 88 -6.12 -13.96 21.35
CA ALA A 88 -4.97 -14.73 20.86
C ALA A 88 -3.63 -14.22 21.40
N LEU A 89 -3.55 -12.93 21.77
CA LEU A 89 -2.33 -12.27 22.21
C LEU A 89 -2.22 -12.14 23.74
N CYS A 90 -3.32 -12.18 24.48
CA CYS A 90 -3.34 -11.92 25.92
C CYS A 90 -4.45 -12.73 26.63
N PRO A 91 -4.26 -13.25 27.86
CA PRO A 91 -3.04 -13.15 28.69
C PRO A 91 -1.91 -14.12 28.28
N THR A 92 -2.27 -15.22 27.60
CA THR A 92 -1.30 -16.24 27.16
C THR A 92 -1.22 -16.23 25.64
N PRO A 93 -0.11 -15.75 25.05
CA PRO A 93 0.05 -15.74 23.60
C PRO A 93 -0.14 -17.13 22.97
N ASN A 94 -0.92 -17.19 21.88
CA ASN A 94 -1.19 -18.41 21.13
C ASN A 94 -0.98 -18.17 19.63
N ASP A 95 0.08 -18.72 19.10
CA ASP A 95 0.51 -18.55 17.71
C ASP A 95 -0.55 -18.99 16.70
N SER A 96 -1.15 -20.18 16.93
CA SER A 96 -2.17 -20.72 16.01
C SER A 96 -3.43 -19.82 16.00
N ALA A 97 -3.88 -19.39 17.17
CA ALA A 97 -5.02 -18.50 17.28
C ALA A 97 -4.72 -17.12 16.64
N ALA A 98 -3.52 -16.58 16.85
CA ALA A 98 -3.09 -15.32 16.27
C ALA A 98 -3.03 -15.39 14.74
N CYS A 99 -2.52 -16.50 14.18
CA CYS A 99 -2.48 -16.71 12.74
C CYS A 99 -3.89 -16.77 12.14
N ILE A 100 -4.78 -17.58 12.71
CA ILE A 100 -6.18 -17.69 12.24
C ILE A 100 -6.90 -16.33 12.32
N ALA A 101 -6.77 -15.62 13.42
CA ALA A 101 -7.39 -14.32 13.60
C ALA A 101 -6.86 -13.27 12.61
N ALA A 102 -5.55 -13.28 12.35
CA ALA A 102 -4.95 -12.38 11.35
C ALA A 102 -5.40 -12.72 9.91
N ILE A 103 -5.57 -14.01 9.58
CA ILE A 103 -6.11 -14.46 8.27
C ILE A 103 -7.56 -14.00 8.11
N ASP A 104 -8.38 -14.01 9.14
CA ASP A 104 -9.74 -13.47 9.05
C ASP A 104 -9.75 -11.96 8.80
N VAL A 105 -8.78 -11.22 9.36
CA VAL A 105 -8.59 -9.79 9.02
C VAL A 105 -8.23 -9.61 7.54
N MET A 106 -7.36 -10.48 6.99
CA MET A 106 -7.02 -10.45 5.55
C MET A 106 -8.25 -10.77 4.69
N THR A 107 -9.10 -11.70 5.13
CA THR A 107 -10.35 -12.05 4.45
C THR A 107 -11.33 -10.89 4.45
N TRP A 108 -11.56 -10.24 5.60
CA TRP A 108 -12.37 -9.02 5.68
C TRP A 108 -11.84 -7.91 4.79
N GLY A 109 -10.52 -7.72 4.77
CA GLY A 109 -9.85 -6.63 4.06
C GLY A 109 -9.62 -6.87 2.57
N GLY A 110 -9.96 -8.05 2.01
CA GLY A 110 -9.71 -8.39 0.61
C GLY A 110 -8.21 -8.35 0.22
N VAL A 111 -7.30 -8.71 1.14
CA VAL A 111 -5.85 -8.58 0.96
C VAL A 111 -5.13 -9.89 1.29
N ARG A 112 -5.66 -10.99 0.77
CA ARG A 112 -5.30 -12.36 1.17
C ARG A 112 -3.93 -12.81 0.69
N ALA A 113 -3.66 -12.72 -0.60
CA ALA A 113 -2.52 -13.34 -1.30
C ALA A 113 -1.20 -13.44 -0.48
N GLY A 114 -0.26 -12.55 -0.69
CA GLY A 114 1.04 -12.58 -0.02
C GLY A 114 0.99 -12.47 1.50
N ASN A 115 -0.07 -11.83 2.07
CA ASN A 115 -0.19 -11.70 3.52
C ASN A 115 -0.61 -13.00 4.20
N VAL A 116 -1.55 -13.76 3.63
CA VAL A 116 -1.96 -15.06 4.19
C VAL A 116 -0.81 -16.06 4.14
N ARG A 117 -0.09 -16.10 3.01
CA ARG A 117 1.10 -16.93 2.87
C ARG A 117 2.15 -16.60 3.93
N TRP A 118 2.45 -15.31 4.09
CA TRP A 118 3.41 -14.85 5.10
C TRP A 118 2.97 -15.22 6.53
N LEU A 119 1.68 -15.03 6.87
CA LEU A 119 1.13 -15.39 8.17
C LEU A 119 1.30 -16.88 8.46
N ASN A 120 1.00 -17.74 7.48
CA ASN A 120 1.18 -19.19 7.61
C ASN A 120 2.66 -19.58 7.77
N ALA A 121 3.54 -18.98 6.96
CA ALA A 121 4.98 -19.24 7.01
C ALA A 121 5.62 -18.76 8.33
N ASN A 122 5.07 -17.72 8.94
CA ASN A 122 5.54 -17.17 10.23
C ASN A 122 4.63 -17.53 11.40
N ALA A 123 3.82 -18.57 11.29
CA ALA A 123 2.87 -18.94 12.33
C ALA A 123 3.55 -19.20 13.67
N LYS A 124 4.73 -19.85 13.69
CA LYS A 124 5.52 -20.07 14.90
C LYS A 124 6.16 -18.75 15.36
N GLY A 125 5.84 -18.31 16.57
CA GLY A 125 6.30 -17.04 17.16
C GLY A 125 5.48 -15.82 16.71
N LEU A 126 4.39 -16.02 15.95
CA LEU A 126 3.58 -14.94 15.40
C LEU A 126 2.94 -14.08 16.50
N ALA A 127 2.42 -14.69 17.55
CA ALA A 127 1.78 -13.96 18.65
C ALA A 127 2.76 -12.99 19.32
N GLU A 128 3.97 -13.46 19.63
CA GLU A 128 5.02 -12.61 20.20
C GLU A 128 5.45 -11.51 19.24
N LEU A 129 5.60 -11.82 17.94
CA LEU A 129 5.89 -10.83 16.92
C LEU A 129 4.84 -9.72 16.86
N LEU A 130 3.55 -10.07 16.87
CA LEU A 130 2.45 -9.11 16.87
C LEU A 130 2.44 -8.26 18.15
N ILE A 131 2.72 -8.84 19.31
CA ILE A 131 2.87 -8.13 20.59
C ILE A 131 4.01 -7.12 20.50
N ASN A 132 5.18 -7.52 20.03
CA ASN A 132 6.35 -6.65 19.90
C ASN A 132 6.08 -5.47 18.97
N ILE A 133 5.41 -5.70 17.84
CA ILE A 133 5.03 -4.62 16.90
C ILE A 133 3.97 -3.71 17.53
N ARG A 134 2.95 -4.26 18.21
CA ARG A 134 1.93 -3.49 18.94
C ARG A 134 2.59 -2.56 19.96
N ASP A 135 3.49 -3.10 20.78
CA ASP A 135 4.15 -2.34 21.84
C ASP A 135 5.09 -1.26 21.29
N ALA A 136 5.73 -1.52 20.14
CA ALA A 136 6.52 -0.53 19.41
C ALA A 136 5.66 0.61 18.85
N LEU A 137 4.49 0.28 18.28
CA LEU A 137 3.55 1.28 17.74
C LEU A 137 2.91 2.10 18.87
N ASN A 138 2.52 1.47 19.97
CA ASN A 138 1.93 2.14 21.14
C ASN A 138 2.98 2.99 21.92
N ALA A 139 4.28 2.74 21.73
CA ALA A 139 5.36 3.59 22.28
C ALA A 139 5.36 5.02 21.67
N ASN A 140 4.62 5.24 20.58
CA ASN A 140 4.47 6.55 19.94
C ASN A 140 5.82 7.19 19.55
N ASP A 141 6.76 6.39 19.05
CA ASP A 141 8.05 6.83 18.54
C ASP A 141 8.39 6.17 17.20
N THR A 142 8.47 6.95 16.12
CA THR A 142 8.83 6.42 14.78
C THR A 142 10.26 5.92 14.70
N SER A 143 11.11 6.20 15.67
CA SER A 143 12.50 5.73 15.75
C SER A 143 12.67 4.49 16.65
N ASP A 144 11.57 3.88 17.11
CA ASP A 144 11.65 2.63 17.88
C ASP A 144 12.35 1.56 17.03
N HIS A 145 13.38 0.93 17.58
CA HIS A 145 14.20 -0.03 16.86
C HIS A 145 13.41 -1.26 16.39
N ARG A 146 12.34 -1.65 17.11
CA ARG A 146 11.46 -2.77 16.73
C ARG A 146 10.68 -2.51 15.45
N LEU A 147 10.54 -1.27 15.01
CA LEU A 147 9.95 -0.88 13.73
C LEU A 147 10.97 -0.85 12.58
N THR A 148 12.25 -1.06 12.85
CA THR A 148 13.33 -0.97 11.88
C THR A 148 14.21 -2.21 11.78
N ASN A 149 14.35 -2.96 12.88
CA ASN A 149 15.23 -4.12 12.95
C ASN A 149 14.67 -5.22 13.90
N PRO A 150 14.30 -6.41 13.39
CA PRO A 150 14.20 -6.73 11.96
C PRO A 150 13.14 -5.86 11.28
N ASN A 151 13.28 -5.64 9.97
CA ASN A 151 12.31 -4.83 9.21
C ASN A 151 10.94 -5.54 9.27
N PRO A 152 9.91 -4.93 9.91
CA PRO A 152 8.64 -5.60 10.10
C PRO A 152 7.90 -5.75 8.77
N ARG A 153 7.13 -6.83 8.63
CA ARG A 153 6.17 -6.89 7.54
C ARG A 153 5.08 -5.85 7.78
N PHE A 154 5.22 -4.69 7.19
CA PHE A 154 4.28 -3.59 7.30
C PHE A 154 3.88 -3.12 5.90
N ASN A 155 2.65 -3.38 5.51
CA ASN A 155 2.08 -3.03 4.21
C ASN A 155 0.58 -2.72 4.37
N ALA A 156 -0.10 -2.36 3.28
CA ALA A 156 -1.52 -2.01 3.27
C ALA A 156 -2.45 -3.11 3.83
N GLY A 157 -2.04 -4.38 3.75
CA GLY A 157 -2.76 -5.50 4.38
C GLY A 157 -2.49 -5.56 5.88
N MET A 158 -1.22 -5.63 6.29
CA MET A 158 -0.85 -5.79 7.70
C MET A 158 -1.22 -4.59 8.58
N THR A 159 -1.30 -3.37 8.02
CA THR A 159 -1.83 -2.22 8.76
C THR A 159 -3.24 -2.48 9.32
N LYS A 160 -4.05 -3.35 8.67
CA LYS A 160 -5.38 -3.75 9.15
C LYS A 160 -5.29 -4.56 10.44
N VAL A 161 -4.35 -5.51 10.52
CA VAL A 161 -4.09 -6.29 11.75
C VAL A 161 -3.59 -5.35 12.86
N TYR A 162 -2.59 -4.53 12.54
CA TYR A 162 -2.00 -3.63 13.53
C TYR A 162 -2.98 -2.59 14.06
N SER A 163 -3.88 -2.08 13.22
CA SER A 163 -4.93 -1.14 13.65
C SER A 163 -5.95 -1.76 14.62
N LEU A 164 -6.07 -3.09 14.64
CA LEU A 164 -6.97 -3.79 15.55
C LEU A 164 -6.32 -4.17 16.90
N ILE A 165 -4.99 -4.27 16.94
CA ILE A 165 -4.27 -4.59 18.17
C ILE A 165 -3.69 -3.38 18.88
N CYS A 166 -3.57 -2.23 18.20
CA CYS A 166 -3.13 -0.96 18.77
C CYS A 166 -4.31 -0.13 19.30
N GLU A 167 -4.00 0.86 20.17
CA GLU A 167 -5.01 1.74 20.78
C GLU A 167 -5.57 2.77 19.80
N SER A 168 -4.68 3.47 19.09
CA SER A 168 -5.01 4.59 18.20
C SER A 168 -4.21 4.52 16.91
N LEU A 169 -4.50 3.51 16.08
CA LEU A 169 -3.83 3.33 14.79
C LEU A 169 -4.87 3.22 13.69
N VAL A 170 -4.77 4.07 12.66
CA VAL A 170 -5.61 4.01 11.47
C VAL A 170 -5.11 2.93 10.50
N ILE A 171 -5.98 2.45 9.64
CA ILE A 171 -5.58 1.66 8.46
C ILE A 171 -5.01 2.65 7.44
N TYR A 172 -3.68 2.65 7.27
CA TYR A 172 -3.01 3.50 6.30
C TYR A 172 -2.77 2.70 5.02
N ASP A 173 -3.81 2.52 4.24
CA ASP A 173 -3.76 1.89 2.92
C ASP A 173 -3.65 2.92 1.80
N SER A 174 -3.66 2.47 0.54
CA SER A 174 -3.52 3.35 -0.62
C SER A 174 -4.65 4.36 -0.78
N ARG A 175 -5.88 4.09 -0.26
CA ARG A 175 -6.99 5.05 -0.30
C ARG A 175 -6.84 6.13 0.77
N VAL A 176 -6.60 5.72 2.01
CA VAL A 176 -6.39 6.66 3.12
C VAL A 176 -5.18 7.54 2.86
N ALA A 177 -4.09 6.97 2.35
CA ALA A 177 -2.90 7.71 1.95
C ALA A 177 -3.19 8.75 0.86
N ALA A 178 -3.92 8.37 -0.19
CA ALA A 178 -4.30 9.25 -1.29
C ALA A 178 -5.18 10.41 -0.81
N ALA A 179 -6.21 10.14 -0.01
CA ALA A 179 -7.11 11.15 0.53
C ALA A 179 -6.38 12.13 1.46
N LEU A 180 -5.50 11.62 2.33
CA LEU A 180 -4.74 12.48 3.24
C LEU A 180 -3.79 13.40 2.47
N GLY A 181 -3.09 12.89 1.44
CA GLY A 181 -2.27 13.71 0.55
C GLY A 181 -3.10 14.76 -0.20
N TRP A 182 -4.29 14.39 -0.69
CA TRP A 182 -5.22 15.31 -1.35
C TRP A 182 -5.68 16.44 -0.40
N ILE A 183 -5.99 16.14 0.85
CA ILE A 183 -6.32 17.15 1.87
C ILE A 183 -5.14 18.08 2.12
N VAL A 184 -3.91 17.56 2.17
CA VAL A 184 -2.71 18.40 2.29
C VAL A 184 -2.54 19.33 1.09
N VAL A 185 -2.83 18.88 -0.14
CA VAL A 185 -2.85 19.76 -1.32
C VAL A 185 -3.87 20.90 -1.15
N LYS A 186 -5.09 20.59 -0.72
CA LYS A 186 -6.12 21.59 -0.45
C LYS A 186 -5.68 22.60 0.60
N TYR A 187 -5.05 22.14 1.67
CA TYR A 187 -4.46 23.00 2.68
C TYR A 187 -3.37 23.92 2.10
N CYS A 188 -2.39 23.36 1.42
CA CYS A 188 -1.31 24.15 0.81
C CYS A 188 -1.85 25.23 -0.13
N GLN A 189 -2.83 24.90 -0.94
CA GLN A 189 -3.52 25.85 -1.83
C GLN A 189 -4.24 26.96 -1.04
N ALA A 190 -4.95 26.58 0.03
CA ALA A 190 -5.70 27.53 0.86
C ALA A 190 -4.80 28.53 1.61
N VAL A 191 -3.59 28.13 1.99
CA VAL A 191 -2.65 28.98 2.72
C VAL A 191 -1.50 29.53 1.86
N GLY A 192 -1.55 29.30 0.54
CA GLY A 192 -0.58 29.84 -0.40
C GLY A 192 0.81 29.20 -0.36
N LEU A 193 0.93 27.92 0.05
CA LEU A 193 2.21 27.21 0.01
C LEU A 193 2.48 26.64 -1.38
N HIS A 194 3.70 26.83 -1.86
CA HIS A 194 4.15 26.35 -3.17
C HIS A 194 4.83 24.97 -3.12
N GLN A 195 5.13 24.46 -1.93
CA GLN A 195 5.71 23.15 -1.70
C GLN A 195 5.03 22.50 -0.51
N VAL A 196 4.92 21.17 -0.52
CA VAL A 196 4.40 20.41 0.62
C VAL A 196 5.46 20.41 1.73
N PRO A 197 5.12 20.89 2.94
CA PRO A 197 6.02 20.77 4.09
C PRO A 197 6.41 19.31 4.35
N GLU A 198 7.66 19.05 4.75
CA GLU A 198 8.18 17.70 4.92
C GLU A 198 7.38 16.84 5.90
N GLU A 199 6.87 17.45 6.97
CA GLU A 199 6.05 16.77 7.98
C GLU A 199 4.67 16.32 7.45
N LEU A 200 4.21 16.93 6.35
CA LEU A 200 2.92 16.66 5.70
C LEU A 200 3.07 15.88 4.36
N ARG A 201 4.27 15.49 3.99
CA ARG A 201 4.53 14.74 2.75
C ARG A 201 4.15 13.27 2.86
N PHE A 202 2.89 13.00 3.19
CA PHE A 202 2.36 11.65 3.34
C PHE A 202 2.54 10.83 2.07
N PRO A 203 3.29 9.72 2.11
CA PRO A 203 3.52 8.92 0.92
C PRO A 203 2.26 8.18 0.50
N TRP A 204 2.06 8.10 -0.80
CA TRP A 204 0.91 7.46 -1.44
C TRP A 204 1.30 6.18 -2.18
N ALA A 205 0.34 5.31 -2.44
CA ALA A 205 0.52 4.14 -3.28
C ALA A 205 -0.54 4.10 -4.40
N PRO A 206 -0.21 3.58 -5.59
CA PRO A 206 -1.16 3.45 -6.68
C PRO A 206 -2.33 2.55 -6.32
N ALA A 207 -3.44 2.72 -7.03
CA ALA A 207 -4.52 1.75 -6.99
C ALA A 207 -4.05 0.45 -7.65
N LYS A 208 -4.50 -0.69 -7.16
CA LYS A 208 -4.47 -1.88 -8.00
C LYS A 208 -5.36 -1.57 -9.21
N SER A 209 -4.78 -1.58 -10.40
CA SER A 209 -5.54 -1.42 -11.62
C SER A 209 -6.08 -2.78 -12.05
N THR A 210 -7.33 -2.80 -12.44
CA THR A 210 -7.85 -3.94 -13.20
C THR A 210 -7.09 -3.97 -14.52
N PRO A 211 -6.59 -5.14 -14.92
CA PRO A 211 -5.95 -5.31 -16.19
C PRO A 211 -6.79 -4.70 -17.33
N GLY A 212 -6.18 -3.94 -18.25
CA GLY A 212 -6.88 -3.33 -19.40
C GLY A 212 -7.80 -2.13 -19.05
N ALA A 213 -7.77 -1.61 -17.84
CA ALA A 213 -8.51 -0.40 -17.53
C ALA A 213 -7.95 0.79 -18.33
N SER A 214 -8.70 1.23 -19.34
CA SER A 214 -8.37 2.40 -20.17
C SER A 214 -8.26 3.71 -19.35
N ASN A 215 -8.69 3.69 -18.09
CA ASN A 215 -8.70 4.85 -17.22
C ASN A 215 -8.52 4.40 -15.76
N PRO A 216 -7.27 4.17 -15.29
CA PRO A 216 -7.00 3.70 -13.93
C PRO A 216 -7.41 4.76 -12.88
N LYS A 217 -7.75 4.27 -11.67
CA LYS A 217 -8.06 5.14 -10.54
C LYS A 217 -6.84 5.99 -10.17
N GLN A 218 -7.00 7.28 -10.07
CA GLN A 218 -5.93 8.18 -9.66
C GLN A 218 -5.83 8.26 -8.14
N ARG A 219 -4.68 7.86 -7.60
CA ARG A 219 -4.36 7.96 -6.17
C ARG A 219 -3.12 8.80 -5.88
N ASN A 220 -2.44 9.29 -6.90
CA ASN A 220 -1.38 10.26 -6.71
C ASN A 220 -1.99 11.63 -6.37
N PRO A 221 -1.78 12.16 -5.16
CA PRO A 221 -2.34 13.44 -4.76
C PRO A 221 -1.56 14.63 -5.31
N SER A 222 -0.41 14.41 -5.94
CA SER A 222 0.47 15.50 -6.41
C SER A 222 -0.24 16.42 -7.39
N ALA A 223 -0.06 17.74 -7.20
CA ALA A 223 -0.65 18.78 -8.03
C ALA A 223 0.38 19.90 -8.29
N GLY A 224 0.90 20.00 -9.51
CA GLY A 224 1.96 20.95 -9.86
C GLY A 224 3.22 20.74 -9.03
N ALA A 225 3.67 21.79 -8.32
CA ALA A 225 4.85 21.72 -7.45
C ALA A 225 4.60 21.01 -6.12
N LEU A 226 3.34 20.77 -5.75
CA LEU A 226 2.96 20.03 -4.55
C LEU A 226 3.11 18.53 -4.81
N THR A 227 4.26 17.95 -4.48
CA THR A 227 4.61 16.56 -4.79
C THR A 227 4.73 15.69 -3.55
N PHE A 228 4.39 14.41 -3.69
CA PHE A 228 4.41 13.43 -2.62
C PHE A 228 5.25 12.20 -3.02
N PRO A 229 6.01 11.61 -2.07
CA PRO A 229 6.74 10.38 -2.33
C PRO A 229 5.80 9.16 -2.41
N THR A 230 6.31 8.08 -2.99
CA THR A 230 5.60 6.79 -2.96
C THR A 230 5.79 6.08 -1.62
N LEU A 231 4.74 5.37 -1.20
CA LEU A 231 4.74 4.57 0.02
C LEU A 231 5.53 3.28 -0.21
N ARG A 232 6.47 3.00 0.69
CA ARG A 232 7.27 1.77 0.70
C ARG A 232 6.88 0.93 1.90
N SER A 233 6.83 -0.38 1.74
CA SER A 233 6.54 -1.33 2.82
C SER A 233 7.60 -1.30 3.93
N GLY A 234 7.32 -1.97 5.05
CA GLY A 234 8.23 -2.08 6.18
C GLY A 234 8.27 -0.82 7.05
N ALA A 235 9.44 -0.50 7.58
CA ALA A 235 9.66 0.62 8.50
C ALA A 235 9.11 1.96 8.00
N HIS A 236 9.27 2.24 6.71
CA HIS A 236 8.75 3.47 6.10
C HIS A 236 7.22 3.55 6.22
N HIS A 237 6.50 2.46 5.94
CA HIS A 237 5.05 2.41 6.10
C HIS A 237 4.64 2.60 7.57
N ALA A 238 5.30 1.89 8.50
CA ALA A 238 5.03 1.99 9.92
C ALA A 238 5.18 3.43 10.44
N GLN A 239 6.25 4.11 10.05
CA GLN A 239 6.52 5.51 10.46
C GLN A 239 5.44 6.48 9.98
N TRP A 240 5.00 6.36 8.73
CA TRP A 240 3.97 7.24 8.17
C TRP A 240 2.58 6.88 8.66
N ASN A 241 2.30 5.60 8.93
CA ASN A 241 1.06 5.19 9.58
C ASN A 241 0.93 5.80 10.99
N LEU A 242 2.01 5.81 11.79
CA LEU A 242 2.03 6.47 13.08
C LEU A 242 1.76 7.97 12.95
N LYS A 243 2.46 8.68 12.06
CA LYS A 243 2.25 10.13 11.83
C LYS A 243 0.82 10.44 11.40
N ALA A 244 0.25 9.65 10.47
CA ALA A 244 -1.14 9.81 10.04
C ALA A 244 -2.11 9.60 11.20
N SER A 245 -1.90 8.56 12.02
CA SER A 245 -2.74 8.28 13.19
C SER A 245 -2.69 9.41 14.21
N TRP A 246 -1.49 9.88 14.56
CA TRP A 246 -1.33 11.00 15.51
C TRP A 246 -1.98 12.29 15.03
N LEU A 247 -1.84 12.58 13.74
CA LEU A 247 -2.41 13.78 13.13
C LEU A 247 -3.94 13.71 13.14
N LEU A 248 -4.54 12.62 12.72
CA LEU A 248 -6.00 12.47 12.67
C LEU A 248 -6.62 12.45 14.07
N GLU A 249 -5.95 11.84 15.05
CA GLU A 249 -6.36 11.90 16.45
C GLU A 249 -6.29 13.34 17.01
N ALA A 250 -5.22 14.07 16.67
CA ALA A 250 -5.06 15.47 17.06
C ALA A 250 -6.13 16.38 16.43
N VAL A 251 -6.53 16.12 15.18
CA VAL A 251 -7.64 16.83 14.51
C VAL A 251 -8.94 16.65 15.29
N LEU A 252 -9.30 15.42 15.64
CA LEU A 252 -10.52 15.11 16.39
C LEU A 252 -10.49 15.65 17.84
N SER A 253 -9.29 15.82 18.41
CA SER A 253 -9.09 16.37 19.76
C SER A 253 -8.95 17.88 19.77
N SER A 254 -8.86 18.53 18.60
CA SER A 254 -8.71 19.97 18.48
C SER A 254 -9.95 20.71 19.02
N PRO A 255 -9.77 21.83 19.75
CA PRO A 255 -10.89 22.70 20.10
C PRO A 255 -11.72 23.15 18.90
N LYS A 256 -11.12 23.20 17.70
CA LYS A 256 -11.81 23.58 16.46
C LYS A 256 -12.75 22.48 15.94
N ALA A 257 -12.56 21.22 16.36
CA ALA A 257 -13.42 20.10 15.97
C ALA A 257 -14.60 19.87 16.94
N GLN A 258 -14.69 20.58 18.06
CA GLN A 258 -15.69 20.27 19.10
C GLN A 258 -17.15 20.42 18.64
N SER A 259 -17.40 21.25 17.63
CA SER A 259 -18.72 21.39 16.99
C SER A 259 -18.91 20.46 15.78
N SER A 260 -17.91 19.71 15.39
CA SER A 260 -18.01 18.79 14.25
C SER A 260 -18.91 17.60 14.56
N GLU A 261 -19.67 17.17 13.57
CA GLU A 261 -20.48 15.96 13.62
C GLU A 261 -19.66 14.71 13.98
N PHE A 262 -18.39 14.64 13.60
CA PHE A 262 -17.49 13.56 14.05
C PHE A 262 -17.32 13.51 15.57
N VAL A 263 -17.46 14.65 16.25
CA VAL A 263 -17.29 14.74 17.72
C VAL A 263 -18.64 14.72 18.43
N THR A 264 -19.66 15.35 17.88
CA THR A 264 -20.97 15.49 18.53
C THR A 264 -21.86 14.28 18.32
N SER A 265 -21.77 13.62 17.16
CA SER A 265 -22.71 12.55 16.77
C SER A 265 -22.09 11.14 16.83
N ILE A 266 -20.73 11.02 16.90
CA ILE A 266 -20.06 9.72 16.91
C ILE A 266 -19.46 9.42 18.30
N PRO A 267 -19.68 8.20 18.85
CA PRO A 267 -19.06 7.78 20.10
C PRO A 267 -17.54 7.94 20.06
N GLN A 268 -16.93 8.40 21.15
CA GLN A 268 -15.50 8.73 21.22
C GLN A 268 -14.60 7.59 20.72
N GLY A 269 -14.89 6.34 21.05
CA GLY A 269 -14.11 5.17 20.63
C GLY A 269 -14.19 4.85 19.13
N GLU A 270 -15.14 5.46 18.39
CA GLU A 270 -15.35 5.19 16.97
C GLU A 270 -14.93 6.37 16.06
N ARG A 271 -14.66 7.55 16.64
CA ARG A 271 -14.41 8.80 15.89
C ARG A 271 -13.23 8.67 14.92
N LEU A 272 -12.12 8.09 15.38
CA LEU A 272 -10.93 7.93 14.55
C LEU A 272 -11.21 6.98 13.36
N ARG A 273 -11.96 5.91 13.61
CA ARG A 273 -12.38 4.96 12.57
C ARG A 273 -13.36 5.59 11.59
N ALA A 274 -14.27 6.44 12.05
CA ALA A 274 -15.21 7.16 11.19
C ALA A 274 -14.49 8.18 10.29
N LEU A 275 -13.51 8.92 10.83
CA LEU A 275 -12.70 9.83 10.01
C LEU A 275 -11.84 9.06 8.99
N GLU A 276 -11.27 7.94 9.39
CA GLU A 276 -10.57 7.03 8.46
C GLU A 276 -11.51 6.54 7.34
N ALA A 277 -12.75 6.16 7.69
CA ALA A 277 -13.75 5.71 6.71
C ALA A 277 -14.10 6.80 5.69
N ALA A 278 -14.18 8.06 6.12
CA ALA A 278 -14.34 9.20 5.20
C ALA A 278 -13.18 9.32 4.21
N LEU A 279 -11.95 9.25 4.73
CA LEU A 279 -10.74 9.27 3.89
C LEU A 279 -10.70 8.09 2.90
N PHE A 280 -11.09 6.91 3.37
CA PHE A 280 -11.17 5.72 2.53
C PHE A 280 -12.15 5.89 1.35
N MET A 281 -13.27 6.56 1.55
CA MET A 281 -14.24 6.84 0.47
C MET A 281 -13.70 7.83 -0.54
N ILE A 282 -13.14 8.97 -0.08
CA ILE A 282 -12.54 9.99 -0.94
C ILE A 282 -11.37 9.41 -1.75
N GLY A 283 -10.50 8.63 -1.11
CA GLY A 283 -9.32 8.08 -1.74
C GLY A 283 -9.58 6.93 -2.72
N TYR A 284 -10.81 6.62 -3.02
CA TYR A 284 -11.14 5.65 -4.07
C TYR A 284 -10.60 6.10 -5.43
N ASP A 285 -10.83 7.37 -5.80
CA ASP A 285 -10.31 7.99 -7.02
C ASP A 285 -10.24 9.52 -6.80
N LEU A 286 -9.09 10.14 -6.99
CA LEU A 286 -8.90 11.57 -6.78
C LEU A 286 -9.27 12.44 -7.99
N ILE A 287 -9.61 11.81 -9.13
CA ILE A 287 -10.13 12.58 -10.28
C ILE A 287 -11.55 13.05 -9.94
N SER A 288 -11.68 14.37 -9.78
CA SER A 288 -12.99 14.98 -9.58
C SER A 288 -13.77 15.01 -10.89
N CYS A 289 -14.98 14.46 -10.89
CA CYS A 289 -15.94 14.71 -11.95
C CYS A 289 -16.56 16.10 -11.71
N PRO A 290 -16.74 16.94 -12.75
CA PRO A 290 -17.55 18.14 -12.60
C PRO A 290 -18.94 17.73 -12.11
N ALA A 291 -19.41 18.33 -11.03
CA ALA A 291 -20.81 18.17 -10.62
C ALA A 291 -21.69 18.51 -11.85
N ALA A 292 -22.63 17.63 -12.17
CA ALA A 292 -23.63 17.93 -13.19
C ALA A 292 -24.40 19.16 -12.74
N GLY A 293 -23.96 20.33 -13.21
CA GLY A 293 -24.63 21.60 -12.95
C GLY A 293 -26.00 21.55 -13.61
N ASN A 294 -27.04 21.84 -12.86
CA ASN A 294 -28.35 22.19 -13.40
C ASN A 294 -28.22 23.53 -14.15
N GLY A 295 -27.78 23.47 -15.41
CA GLY A 295 -27.76 24.58 -16.34
C GLY A 295 -28.29 24.09 -17.68
N PRO A 296 -29.09 24.91 -18.40
CA PRO A 296 -29.71 24.51 -19.65
C PRO A 296 -28.66 24.18 -20.70
N ALA A 297 -28.91 23.12 -21.45
CA ALA A 297 -28.08 22.63 -22.54
C ALA A 297 -27.83 23.75 -23.57
N SER A 298 -26.59 24.15 -23.74
CA SER A 298 -26.16 25.02 -24.84
C SER A 298 -25.77 24.14 -26.04
N PRO A 299 -26.10 24.54 -27.27
CA PRO A 299 -25.99 23.66 -28.43
C PRO A 299 -24.54 23.40 -28.83
N ALA A 300 -24.32 22.22 -29.35
CA ALA A 300 -23.05 21.74 -29.88
C ALA A 300 -22.45 22.68 -30.94
N PRO A 301 -21.14 22.94 -30.93
CA PRO A 301 -20.49 23.53 -32.09
C PRO A 301 -20.18 22.44 -33.11
N THR A 302 -20.61 22.71 -34.32
CA THR A 302 -20.35 22.00 -35.56
C THR A 302 -18.84 21.92 -35.88
N SER A 303 -18.50 20.81 -36.45
CA SER A 303 -17.24 20.40 -37.03
C SER A 303 -16.35 21.46 -37.69
N ALA A 304 -15.07 21.44 -37.40
CA ALA A 304 -14.02 21.69 -38.36
C ALA A 304 -12.77 20.88 -37.97
N ASP A 305 -12.41 19.92 -38.83
CA ASP A 305 -11.08 19.29 -38.83
C ASP A 305 -9.99 20.33 -39.08
N PRO A 306 -8.80 20.19 -38.48
CA PRO A 306 -7.71 19.76 -39.31
C PRO A 306 -6.64 18.85 -38.66
N VAL A 307 -6.23 17.86 -39.44
CA VAL A 307 -4.88 17.34 -39.61
C VAL A 307 -4.09 16.88 -38.38
N ALA A 308 -4.01 15.56 -38.26
CA ALA A 308 -3.08 14.81 -37.43
C ALA A 308 -1.61 15.01 -37.87
N PRO A 309 -0.65 14.89 -36.96
CA PRO A 309 0.60 14.23 -37.27
C PRO A 309 0.53 12.77 -36.81
N GLN A 310 0.92 11.93 -37.73
CA GLN A 310 1.06 10.48 -37.60
C GLN A 310 2.13 10.13 -36.57
N GLY A 311 1.85 9.04 -35.83
CA GLY A 311 2.88 8.16 -35.31
C GLY A 311 2.87 7.93 -33.83
N GLU A 312 2.06 6.98 -33.38
CA GLU A 312 2.56 5.81 -32.65
C GLU A 312 1.38 4.90 -32.36
N ALA A 313 1.49 3.67 -32.82
CA ALA A 313 0.46 2.65 -32.72
C ALA A 313 0.10 2.39 -31.26
N SER A 314 -1.18 2.58 -30.94
CA SER A 314 -1.82 2.02 -29.75
C SER A 314 -1.84 0.50 -29.87
N LEU A 315 -1.01 -0.16 -29.09
CA LEU A 315 -1.12 -1.59 -28.83
C LEU A 315 -2.29 -1.81 -27.89
N GLU A 316 -3.30 -2.48 -28.39
CA GLU A 316 -4.44 -2.97 -27.62
C GLU A 316 -3.99 -3.98 -26.58
N GLY A 317 -4.45 -3.76 -25.33
CA GLY A 317 -4.83 -4.77 -24.36
C GLY A 317 -3.84 -5.85 -23.96
N THR A 318 -3.03 -5.58 -22.93
CA THR A 318 -2.68 -6.61 -21.95
C THR A 318 -2.67 -5.98 -20.56
N SER A 319 -3.38 -6.65 -19.66
CA SER A 319 -3.58 -6.27 -18.29
C SER A 319 -2.30 -6.44 -17.47
N GLY A 320 -1.80 -5.40 -16.81
CA GLY A 320 -0.58 -5.46 -16.01
C GLY A 320 -0.69 -4.76 -14.66
N TYR A 321 0.12 -5.18 -13.69
CA TYR A 321 0.27 -4.52 -12.39
C TYR A 321 1.24 -3.36 -12.50
N ASP A 322 0.92 -2.24 -11.86
CA ASP A 322 1.84 -1.10 -11.77
C ASP A 322 2.93 -1.38 -10.75
N CYS A 323 4.16 -1.21 -11.15
CA CYS A 323 5.33 -1.36 -10.30
C CYS A 323 6.36 -0.24 -10.58
N TYR A 324 7.31 -0.06 -9.67
CA TYR A 324 8.36 0.96 -9.79
C TYR A 324 9.74 0.34 -9.63
N THR A 325 10.67 0.70 -10.52
CA THR A 325 12.06 0.27 -10.38
C THR A 325 12.65 0.81 -9.07
N LEU A 326 13.28 -0.05 -8.29
CA LEU A 326 13.69 0.22 -6.91
C LEU A 326 14.75 1.33 -6.77
N GLY A 327 15.65 1.50 -7.77
CA GLY A 327 16.71 2.50 -7.71
C GLY A 327 16.31 3.90 -8.16
N LYS A 328 15.48 4.02 -9.20
CA LYS A 328 15.14 5.31 -9.85
C LYS A 328 13.65 5.63 -9.80
N GLY A 329 12.82 4.77 -9.20
CA GLY A 329 11.38 4.98 -9.09
C GLY A 329 10.66 5.12 -10.44
N ARG A 330 11.19 4.55 -11.52
CA ARG A 330 10.57 4.64 -12.84
C ARG A 330 9.37 3.70 -12.89
N PRO A 331 8.18 4.19 -13.27
CA PRO A 331 7.00 3.35 -13.39
C PRO A 331 7.15 2.35 -14.55
N PHE A 332 6.61 1.16 -14.35
CA PHE A 332 6.43 0.15 -15.37
C PHE A 332 5.25 -0.77 -14.98
N GLN A 333 4.71 -1.47 -15.96
CA GLN A 333 3.70 -2.49 -15.72
C GLN A 333 4.34 -3.87 -15.85
N TYR A 334 3.86 -4.82 -15.05
CA TYR A 334 4.22 -6.23 -15.16
C TYR A 334 2.97 -7.10 -15.12
N GLN A 335 3.09 -8.31 -15.63
CA GLN A 335 2.01 -9.31 -15.63
C GLN A 335 2.59 -10.65 -15.21
N ILE A 336 1.84 -11.40 -14.41
CA ILE A 336 2.17 -12.78 -14.09
C ILE A 336 1.45 -13.65 -15.09
N LEU A 337 2.22 -14.53 -15.74
CA LEU A 337 1.74 -15.46 -16.75
C LEU A 337 2.13 -16.89 -16.33
N PRO A 338 1.42 -17.93 -16.80
CA PRO A 338 1.78 -19.31 -16.50
C PRO A 338 3.24 -19.64 -16.87
N GLU A 339 3.75 -19.04 -17.94
CA GLU A 339 5.11 -19.25 -18.42
C GLU A 339 6.18 -18.38 -17.75
N GLY A 340 5.79 -17.33 -17.00
CA GLY A 340 6.74 -16.43 -16.36
C GLY A 340 6.19 -15.06 -16.00
N ILE A 341 7.07 -14.05 -15.94
CA ILE A 341 6.72 -12.67 -15.58
C ILE A 341 7.01 -11.76 -16.79
N ASP A 342 5.97 -11.13 -17.35
CA ASP A 342 6.14 -10.00 -18.26
C ASP A 342 6.51 -8.75 -17.45
N ILE A 343 7.67 -8.18 -17.69
CA ILE A 343 8.17 -6.97 -17.03
C ILE A 343 7.86 -5.70 -17.83
N GLY A 344 6.89 -5.78 -18.74
CA GLY A 344 6.45 -4.71 -19.64
C GLY A 344 7.22 -4.65 -20.95
N LYS A 345 6.57 -4.11 -21.98
CA LYS A 345 7.05 -4.06 -23.36
C LYS A 345 7.19 -5.46 -24.00
N GLU A 346 6.26 -6.34 -23.72
CA GLU A 346 6.24 -7.74 -24.21
C GLU A 346 7.53 -8.50 -23.87
N LYS A 347 8.12 -8.18 -22.70
CA LYS A 347 9.36 -8.77 -22.23
C LYS A 347 9.09 -9.80 -21.15
N ILE A 348 8.74 -11.00 -21.56
CA ILE A 348 8.51 -12.12 -20.66
C ILE A 348 9.85 -12.70 -20.19
N ILE A 349 10.04 -12.80 -18.88
CA ILE A 349 11.13 -13.56 -18.27
C ILE A 349 10.54 -14.90 -17.86
N PRO A 350 10.97 -16.01 -18.52
CA PRO A 350 10.44 -17.33 -18.22
C PRO A 350 10.69 -17.75 -16.78
N VAL A 351 9.76 -18.51 -16.21
CA VAL A 351 9.88 -19.02 -14.83
C VAL A 351 11.17 -19.81 -14.63
N GLN A 352 11.60 -20.57 -15.62
CA GLN A 352 12.86 -21.35 -15.58
C GLN A 352 14.09 -20.43 -15.43
N ASP A 353 14.11 -19.30 -16.14
CA ASP A 353 15.19 -18.31 -16.04
C ASP A 353 15.23 -17.67 -14.65
N ILE A 354 14.05 -17.40 -14.08
CA ILE A 354 13.92 -16.83 -12.74
C ILE A 354 14.38 -17.85 -11.70
N ASN A 355 13.89 -19.09 -11.77
CA ASN A 355 14.28 -20.18 -10.86
C ASN A 355 15.79 -20.42 -10.89
N ALA A 356 16.37 -20.53 -12.07
CA ALA A 356 17.81 -20.74 -12.22
C ALA A 356 18.62 -19.55 -11.67
N THR A 357 18.16 -18.31 -11.90
CA THR A 357 18.82 -17.12 -11.36
C THR A 357 18.78 -17.09 -9.83
N LEU A 358 17.62 -17.38 -9.24
CA LEU A 358 17.45 -17.39 -7.78
C LEU A 358 18.20 -18.55 -7.14
N THR A 359 18.23 -19.73 -7.77
CA THR A 359 19.04 -20.88 -7.34
C THR A 359 20.52 -20.51 -7.35
N TRP A 360 20.99 -19.86 -8.42
CA TRP A 360 22.38 -19.40 -8.50
C TRP A 360 22.70 -18.40 -7.37
N LEU A 361 21.81 -17.45 -7.09
CA LEU A 361 21.98 -16.51 -5.97
C LEU A 361 21.99 -17.22 -4.63
N TRP A 362 21.12 -18.21 -4.43
CA TRP A 362 21.09 -19.00 -3.20
C TRP A 362 22.39 -19.74 -2.96
N HIS A 363 22.94 -20.41 -3.98
CA HIS A 363 24.20 -21.13 -3.88
C HIS A 363 25.40 -20.23 -3.57
N HIS A 364 25.35 -18.94 -3.94
CA HIS A 364 26.44 -18.00 -3.73
C HIS A 364 26.31 -17.16 -2.45
N PHE A 365 25.10 -16.88 -2.03
CA PHE A 365 24.84 -15.95 -0.93
C PHE A 365 24.15 -16.59 0.27
N CYS A 366 23.39 -17.67 0.10
CA CYS A 366 22.49 -18.22 1.13
C CYS A 366 21.66 -17.09 1.77
N ASP A 367 21.85 -16.84 3.07
CA ASP A 367 21.18 -15.76 3.80
C ASP A 367 21.92 -14.41 3.73
N ALA A 368 23.05 -14.34 3.04
CA ALA A 368 23.81 -13.10 2.90
C ALA A 368 23.16 -12.17 1.87
N PRO A 369 23.21 -10.83 2.09
CA PRO A 369 22.64 -9.85 1.17
C PRO A 369 23.41 -9.77 -0.16
N PHE A 370 22.68 -9.63 -1.28
CA PHE A 370 23.24 -9.40 -2.62
C PHE A 370 22.75 -8.07 -3.21
N PRO A 371 23.59 -7.39 -4.02
CA PRO A 371 23.22 -6.14 -4.70
C PRO A 371 22.45 -6.40 -6.00
N LEU A 372 21.90 -5.34 -6.61
CA LEU A 372 21.26 -5.40 -7.94
C LEU A 372 22.27 -5.75 -9.05
N ALA A 373 23.45 -5.12 -9.04
CA ALA A 373 24.58 -5.42 -9.94
C ALA A 373 24.18 -5.60 -11.43
N ASN A 374 23.45 -4.65 -12.01
CA ASN A 374 22.81 -4.82 -13.31
C ASN A 374 23.30 -3.81 -14.38
N SER A 375 24.53 -3.34 -14.29
CA SER A 375 25.15 -2.48 -15.29
C SER A 375 25.18 -3.14 -16.66
N ALA A 376 24.78 -2.42 -17.70
CA ALA A 376 24.79 -2.91 -19.08
C ALA A 376 26.21 -3.12 -19.63
N THR A 377 27.21 -2.44 -19.09
CA THR A 377 28.61 -2.48 -19.50
C THR A 377 29.45 -3.39 -18.61
N ASP A 378 29.32 -3.22 -17.28
CA ASP A 378 30.21 -3.84 -16.32
C ASP A 378 29.89 -5.32 -16.10
N VAL A 379 28.64 -5.76 -16.32
CA VAL A 379 28.26 -7.17 -16.22
C VAL A 379 28.89 -7.98 -17.36
N PRO A 380 28.77 -7.62 -18.64
CA PRO A 380 29.44 -8.35 -19.73
C PRO A 380 30.97 -8.28 -19.69
N SER A 381 31.56 -7.19 -19.16
CA SER A 381 33.02 -7.05 -19.01
C SER A 381 33.59 -7.84 -17.82
N GLY A 382 32.71 -8.33 -16.90
CA GLY A 382 33.13 -9.00 -15.67
C GLY A 382 33.59 -8.05 -14.56
N GLU A 383 33.35 -6.74 -14.70
CA GLU A 383 33.73 -5.73 -13.70
C GLU A 383 32.62 -5.48 -12.66
N ALA A 384 31.38 -5.93 -12.92
CA ALA A 384 30.28 -5.78 -11.99
C ALA A 384 30.46 -6.70 -10.76
N PRO A 385 30.04 -6.24 -9.55
CA PRO A 385 29.99 -7.10 -8.38
C PRO A 385 29.00 -8.26 -8.60
N THR A 386 29.20 -9.35 -7.88
CA THR A 386 28.26 -10.47 -7.87
C THR A 386 26.92 -10.03 -7.28
N GLY A 387 25.80 -10.33 -7.97
CA GLY A 387 24.47 -9.94 -7.53
C GLY A 387 23.39 -10.36 -8.53
N MET A 388 22.20 -9.79 -8.44
CA MET A 388 21.02 -10.19 -9.25
C MET A 388 21.31 -10.12 -10.76
N GLY A 389 21.88 -9.02 -11.26
CA GLY A 389 22.11 -8.83 -12.69
C GLY A 389 23.22 -9.71 -13.23
N THR A 390 24.29 -9.93 -12.47
CA THR A 390 25.38 -10.86 -12.84
C THR A 390 24.90 -12.31 -12.82
N ALA A 391 24.10 -12.72 -11.83
CA ALA A 391 23.47 -14.04 -11.77
C ALA A 391 22.61 -14.29 -13.01
N TYR A 392 21.69 -13.36 -13.31
CA TYR A 392 20.80 -13.46 -14.45
C TYR A 392 21.56 -13.57 -15.78
N PHE A 393 22.60 -12.74 -15.98
CA PHE A 393 23.43 -12.78 -17.17
C PHE A 393 24.19 -14.10 -17.31
N GLN A 394 24.78 -14.60 -16.24
CA GLN A 394 25.53 -15.87 -16.25
C GLN A 394 24.65 -17.07 -16.56
N VAL A 395 23.44 -17.10 -15.99
CA VAL A 395 22.53 -18.23 -16.15
C VAL A 395 21.82 -18.21 -17.51
N THR A 396 21.44 -17.01 -17.99
CA THR A 396 20.55 -16.90 -19.17
C THR A 396 21.22 -16.37 -20.42
N GLY A 397 22.41 -15.73 -20.30
CA GLY A 397 23.04 -14.98 -21.37
C GLY A 397 22.29 -13.70 -21.78
N LYS A 398 21.20 -13.34 -21.07
CA LYS A 398 20.33 -12.20 -21.40
C LYS A 398 20.80 -10.93 -20.69
N PRO A 399 20.44 -9.73 -21.22
CA PRO A 399 20.91 -8.45 -20.69
C PRO A 399 20.56 -8.21 -19.21
N ALA A 400 21.55 -7.97 -18.37
CA ALA A 400 21.42 -7.71 -16.94
C ALA A 400 20.46 -6.54 -16.57
N PRO A 401 20.31 -5.46 -17.34
CA PRO A 401 19.37 -4.39 -17.03
C PRO A 401 17.89 -4.80 -16.86
N TYR A 402 17.48 -5.93 -17.42
CA TYR A 402 16.12 -6.47 -17.22
C TYR A 402 15.83 -6.76 -15.76
N THR A 403 16.84 -7.14 -14.99
CA THR A 403 16.70 -7.43 -13.56
C THR A 403 16.27 -6.22 -12.72
N SER A 404 16.44 -4.99 -13.21
CA SER A 404 15.94 -3.79 -12.51
C SER A 404 14.43 -3.82 -12.28
N ARG A 405 13.67 -4.36 -13.25
CA ARG A 405 12.22 -4.54 -13.14
C ARG A 405 11.88 -5.87 -12.46
N LEU A 406 12.55 -6.94 -12.88
CA LEU A 406 12.35 -8.25 -12.27
C LEU A 406 12.54 -8.20 -10.75
N THR A 407 13.62 -7.58 -10.25
CA THR A 407 13.87 -7.46 -8.80
C THR A 407 12.75 -6.72 -8.09
N ALA A 408 12.18 -5.67 -8.70
CA ALA A 408 11.05 -4.96 -8.13
C ALA A 408 9.80 -5.84 -8.02
N VAL A 409 9.53 -6.66 -9.03
CA VAL A 409 8.40 -7.61 -9.00
C VAL A 409 8.65 -8.72 -7.97
N LEU A 410 9.87 -9.28 -7.92
CA LEU A 410 10.22 -10.31 -6.93
C LEU A 410 10.13 -9.81 -5.49
N GLU A 411 10.46 -8.51 -5.26
CA GLU A 411 10.26 -7.87 -3.94
C GLU A 411 8.76 -7.70 -3.63
N GLU A 412 7.95 -7.30 -4.61
CA GLU A 412 6.50 -7.18 -4.44
C GLU A 412 5.81 -8.53 -4.15
N LEU A 413 6.35 -9.61 -4.73
CA LEU A 413 5.90 -10.99 -4.47
C LEU A 413 6.49 -11.60 -3.20
N ASP A 414 7.27 -10.85 -2.41
CA ASP A 414 7.98 -11.31 -1.21
C ASP A 414 8.98 -12.48 -1.47
N ILE A 415 9.35 -12.73 -2.73
CA ILE A 415 10.33 -13.76 -3.11
C ILE A 415 11.73 -13.35 -2.64
N ILE A 416 12.00 -12.04 -2.66
CA ILE A 416 13.20 -11.43 -2.10
C ILE A 416 12.83 -10.37 -1.07
N ILE A 417 13.66 -10.19 -0.05
CA ILE A 417 13.44 -9.27 1.06
C ILE A 417 14.50 -8.19 1.04
N PRO A 418 14.10 -6.87 1.05
CA PRO A 418 15.08 -5.79 1.09
C PRO A 418 15.82 -5.77 2.43
N CYS A 419 17.14 -5.61 2.36
CA CYS A 419 18.02 -5.54 3.53
C CYS A 419 18.56 -4.13 3.71
N SER A 420 18.44 -3.59 4.94
CA SER A 420 19.18 -2.40 5.35
C SER A 420 20.51 -2.84 5.98
N SER A 421 21.57 -2.93 5.18
CA SER A 421 22.90 -3.23 5.70
C SER A 421 23.63 -1.92 6.03
N ALA A 422 24.08 -1.77 7.28
CA ALA A 422 24.96 -0.65 7.69
C ALA A 422 26.34 -0.72 7.01
N LEU A 423 26.69 -1.84 6.36
CA LEU A 423 27.97 -2.10 5.74
C LEU A 423 27.99 -1.92 4.21
N ALA A 424 26.83 -1.82 3.56
CA ALA A 424 26.76 -1.75 2.09
C ALA A 424 26.06 -0.46 1.64
N ARG A 425 26.73 0.28 0.75
CA ARG A 425 26.09 1.42 0.04
C ARG A 425 25.17 0.87 -1.05
N GLY A 426 23.89 1.27 -1.05
CA GLY A 426 22.90 0.91 -2.07
C GLY A 426 21.86 -0.11 -1.61
N LEU A 427 21.01 -0.52 -2.54
CA LEU A 427 19.93 -1.47 -2.30
C LEU A 427 20.46 -2.91 -2.35
N HIS A 428 20.15 -3.69 -1.32
CA HIS A 428 20.51 -5.11 -1.20
C HIS A 428 19.29 -5.93 -0.80
N TRP A 429 19.29 -7.20 -1.17
CA TRP A 429 18.22 -8.16 -0.87
C TRP A 429 18.81 -9.49 -0.38
N THR A 430 17.99 -10.25 0.35
CA THR A 430 18.19 -11.68 0.59
C THR A 430 17.03 -12.44 -0.06
N LEU A 431 17.22 -13.73 -0.36
CA LEU A 431 16.10 -14.59 -0.71
C LEU A 431 15.23 -14.84 0.53
N ASN A 432 13.93 -14.95 0.30
CA ASN A 432 12.99 -15.37 1.35
C ASN A 432 13.05 -16.90 1.50
N ALA A 433 14.08 -17.39 2.17
CA ALA A 433 14.33 -18.82 2.33
C ALA A 433 13.13 -19.59 2.90
N GLN A 434 12.39 -18.97 3.81
CA GLN A 434 11.20 -19.59 4.41
C GLN A 434 10.06 -19.73 3.38
N LEU A 435 9.78 -18.68 2.59
CA LEU A 435 8.76 -18.73 1.53
C LEU A 435 9.11 -19.75 0.45
N LEU A 436 10.40 -19.82 0.09
CA LEU A 436 10.93 -20.67 -0.96
C LEU A 436 11.23 -22.11 -0.48
N GLY A 437 11.07 -22.38 0.81
CA GLY A 437 11.34 -23.71 1.39
C GLY A 437 12.80 -24.14 1.38
N LEU A 438 13.73 -23.17 1.33
CA LEU A 438 15.17 -23.44 1.25
C LEU A 438 15.72 -23.88 2.62
N LYS A 439 16.44 -24.99 2.66
CA LYS A 439 16.91 -25.60 3.92
C LYS A 439 18.42 -25.61 4.06
N ASP A 440 19.12 -25.69 2.97
CA ASP A 440 20.57 -25.76 2.90
C ASP A 440 21.09 -25.10 1.62
N ALA A 441 22.41 -24.95 1.51
CA ALA A 441 23.06 -24.27 0.40
C ALA A 441 22.90 -24.98 -0.96
N SER A 442 22.45 -26.23 -0.98
CA SER A 442 22.22 -27.01 -2.21
C SER A 442 20.76 -26.98 -2.68
N SER A 443 19.86 -26.30 -1.92
CA SER A 443 18.45 -26.22 -2.28
C SER A 443 18.26 -25.47 -3.61
N GLU A 444 17.38 -26.01 -4.47
CA GLU A 444 16.95 -25.34 -5.70
C GLU A 444 15.73 -24.48 -5.44
N VAL A 445 15.63 -23.36 -6.16
CA VAL A 445 14.51 -22.43 -6.05
C VAL A 445 13.48 -22.75 -7.12
N ASP A 446 12.22 -22.94 -6.72
CA ASP A 446 11.07 -23.02 -7.61
C ASP A 446 9.99 -22.02 -7.17
N ILE A 447 9.73 -21.02 -8.00
CA ILE A 447 8.66 -20.04 -7.77
C ILE A 447 7.35 -20.38 -8.47
N SER A 448 7.30 -21.48 -9.25
CA SER A 448 6.09 -21.87 -10.00
C SER A 448 4.86 -21.97 -9.08
N PRO A 449 4.93 -22.61 -7.89
CA PRO A 449 3.78 -22.69 -7.00
C PRO A 449 3.30 -21.30 -6.51
N ILE A 450 4.23 -20.32 -6.44
CA ILE A 450 3.91 -18.95 -6.03
C ILE A 450 3.14 -18.23 -7.15
N LEU A 451 3.60 -18.38 -8.40
CA LEU A 451 2.93 -17.79 -9.56
C LEU A 451 1.57 -18.43 -9.81
N ASP A 452 1.46 -19.76 -9.71
CA ASP A 452 0.20 -20.51 -9.87
C ASP A 452 -0.85 -20.09 -8.84
N GLU A 453 -0.44 -19.91 -7.58
CA GLU A 453 -1.35 -19.43 -6.54
C GLU A 453 -1.79 -17.99 -6.81
N PHE A 454 -0.89 -17.17 -7.34
CA PHE A 454 -1.22 -15.78 -7.71
C PHE A 454 -2.27 -15.75 -8.82
N LEU A 455 -2.09 -16.54 -9.90
CA LEU A 455 -3.02 -16.66 -11.01
C LEU A 455 -4.38 -17.20 -10.57
N ARG A 456 -4.41 -18.25 -9.75
CA ARG A 456 -5.67 -18.81 -9.21
C ARG A 456 -6.47 -17.81 -8.40
N LEU A 457 -5.82 -16.91 -7.67
CA LEU A 457 -6.49 -15.87 -6.87
C LEU A 457 -7.02 -14.72 -7.72
N GLU A 458 -6.50 -14.54 -8.95
CA GLU A 458 -7.05 -13.59 -9.93
C GLU A 458 -8.35 -14.05 -10.55
N ASP A 459 -8.49 -15.35 -10.78
CA ASP A 459 -9.71 -15.94 -11.38
C ASP A 459 -10.90 -15.93 -10.40
N GLU A 460 -10.66 -15.79 -9.08
CA GLU A 460 -11.69 -15.78 -8.03
C GLU A 460 -12.17 -14.35 -7.65
N ASP A 461 -11.55 -13.27 -8.16
CA ASP A 461 -11.90 -11.86 -7.93
C ASP A 461 -12.59 -11.20 -9.13
#